data_37d39cdbec858e043e04bc4884f7a8b7
#
_entry.id   37d39cdbec858e043e04bc4884f7a8b7
#
_cell.length_a   1.000
_cell.length_b   1.000
_cell.length_c   1.000
_cell.angle_alpha   90.00
_cell.angle_beta   90.00
_cell.angle_gamma   90.00
#
_symmetry.space_group_name_H-M   'P 1'
#
loop_
_entity.id
_entity.type
_entity.pdbx_description
1 polymer ?
#
loop_
_entity_poly.entity_id
_entity_poly.type
_entity_poly.pdbx_seq_one_letter_code
_entity_poly.pdbx_strand_id
1 'polypeptide(L)'
;TVNGTKARLGDKADLDRDRIEVDGRPVRPGGDRLYLMLNKPRGYVTTLSDERGRKTAAELVADCGRRVFPVGRLDKDSEGLILLTNQGELVNKMMRAGNYHEKEYVVTVNKDITGDFLNQMRNGLYLEELDVHTRPCKVKKVSARTFQIILTQGYNRQIRRMCEVCGYRVRKLVRTRIMNILLGDLEAGTYRDLTGEELQELKKLTAHSYSAPKSGTKGTVRK
;
A
#
# COMPACT_ATOMS: atom_id res chain seq x y z
N THR A 1 4.85 31.52 8.09
CA THR A 1 6.21 31.89 7.64
C THR A 1 7.13 30.68 7.69
N VAL A 2 8.18 30.68 6.89
CA VAL A 2 9.30 29.74 6.97
C VAL A 2 10.56 30.57 7.20
N ASN A 3 11.26 30.31 8.29
CA ASN A 3 12.44 31.06 8.72
C ASN A 3 12.21 32.60 8.75
N GLY A 4 11.01 33.01 9.19
CA GLY A 4 10.59 34.42 9.25
C GLY A 4 10.09 34.99 7.93
N THR A 5 10.22 34.30 6.79
CA THR A 5 9.76 34.74 5.48
C THR A 5 8.35 34.21 5.20
N LYS A 6 7.46 35.04 4.66
CA LYS A 6 6.09 34.62 4.31
C LYS A 6 6.12 33.55 3.22
N ALA A 7 5.61 32.36 3.53
CA ALA A 7 5.51 31.25 2.59
C ALA A 7 4.44 31.50 1.52
N ARG A 8 4.68 30.98 0.31
CA ARG A 8 3.75 30.97 -0.82
C ARG A 8 3.24 29.55 -1.06
N LEU A 9 2.13 29.43 -1.77
CA LEU A 9 1.61 28.13 -2.17
C LEU A 9 2.62 27.39 -3.06
N GLY A 10 3.06 26.19 -2.63
CA GLY A 10 4.06 25.39 -3.31
C GLY A 10 5.47 25.47 -2.73
N ASP A 11 5.74 26.39 -1.80
CA ASP A 11 7.02 26.41 -1.09
C ASP A 11 7.23 25.12 -0.31
N LYS A 12 8.48 24.67 -0.27
CA LYS A 12 8.88 23.48 0.47
C LYS A 12 9.61 23.90 1.73
N ALA A 13 9.31 23.24 2.84
CA ALA A 13 9.97 23.44 4.11
C ALA A 13 10.37 22.09 4.72
N ASP A 14 11.52 22.03 5.36
CA ASP A 14 12.00 20.88 6.11
C ASP A 14 11.66 21.07 7.59
N LEU A 15 10.76 20.24 8.12
CA LEU A 15 10.28 20.33 9.50
C LEU A 15 11.39 20.10 10.55
N ASP A 16 12.48 19.47 10.18
CA ASP A 16 13.61 19.20 11.08
C ASP A 16 14.67 20.34 11.07
N ARG A 17 14.64 21.21 10.03
CA ARG A 17 15.65 22.26 9.80
C ARG A 17 15.08 23.66 9.77
N ASP A 18 13.84 23.81 9.32
CA ASP A 18 13.23 25.10 9.11
C ASP A 18 12.30 25.49 10.29
N ARG A 19 12.37 26.76 10.69
CA ARG A 19 11.41 27.33 11.65
C ARG A 19 10.14 27.71 10.91
N ILE A 20 9.10 26.91 11.11
CA ILE A 20 7.79 27.13 10.50
C ILE A 20 6.84 27.74 11.53
N GLU A 21 6.15 28.82 11.14
CA GLU A 21 5.19 29.51 12.01
C GLU A 21 3.89 29.82 11.24
N VAL A 22 2.76 29.68 11.93
CA VAL A 22 1.43 30.12 11.48
C VAL A 22 0.91 31.12 12.49
N ASP A 23 0.61 32.34 12.04
CA ASP A 23 0.15 33.47 12.87
C ASP A 23 1.08 33.73 14.07
N GLY A 24 2.40 33.69 13.82
CA GLY A 24 3.44 33.91 14.83
C GLY A 24 3.62 32.74 15.83
N ARG A 25 2.88 31.67 15.68
CA ARG A 25 3.00 30.46 16.53
C ARG A 25 3.82 29.41 15.83
N PRO A 26 4.88 28.86 16.47
CA PRO A 26 5.69 27.83 15.86
C PRO A 26 4.86 26.57 15.60
N VAL A 27 4.92 26.11 14.36
CA VAL A 27 4.37 24.81 13.97
C VAL A 27 5.42 23.76 14.31
N ARG A 28 5.18 23.02 15.36
CA ARG A 28 5.99 21.82 15.63
C ARG A 28 5.47 20.68 14.76
N PRO A 29 6.36 19.84 14.20
CA PRO A 29 5.93 18.59 13.55
C PRO A 29 4.96 17.89 14.51
N GLY A 30 3.74 17.67 14.05
CA GLY A 30 2.64 17.27 14.92
C GLY A 30 2.88 15.96 15.62
N GLY A 31 3.30 16.00 16.88
CA GLY A 31 3.27 14.89 17.84
C GLY A 31 3.98 13.60 17.39
N ASP A 32 3.79 12.52 18.18
CA ASP A 32 4.44 11.25 17.93
C ASP A 32 4.14 10.67 16.55
N ARG A 33 5.16 10.06 15.97
CA ARG A 33 5.04 9.38 14.67
C ARG A 33 4.20 8.13 14.86
N LEU A 34 3.06 8.07 14.17
CA LEU A 34 2.17 6.91 14.21
C LEU A 34 2.43 5.96 13.04
N TYR A 35 2.47 4.69 13.35
CA TYR A 35 2.61 3.59 12.39
C TYR A 35 1.66 2.49 12.80
N LEU A 36 0.49 2.47 12.18
CA LEU A 36 -0.58 1.54 12.49
C LEU A 36 -0.66 0.44 11.44
N MET A 37 -0.98 -0.77 11.87
CA MET A 37 -1.47 -1.82 11.00
C MET A 37 -2.94 -2.10 11.31
N LEU A 38 -3.76 -2.10 10.27
CA LEU A 38 -5.18 -2.38 10.31
C LEU A 38 -5.46 -3.67 9.53
N ASN A 39 -6.26 -4.57 10.09
CA ASN A 39 -6.89 -5.63 9.33
C ASN A 39 -8.19 -5.12 8.71
N LYS A 40 -8.10 -4.60 7.48
CA LYS A 40 -9.25 -4.04 6.78
C LYS A 40 -10.26 -5.11 6.44
N PRO A 41 -11.51 -5.05 6.92
CA PRO A 41 -12.54 -6.00 6.52
C PRO A 41 -13.05 -5.71 5.11
N ARG A 42 -13.74 -6.68 4.51
CA ARG A 42 -14.47 -6.51 3.27
C ARG A 42 -15.59 -5.47 3.44
N GLY A 43 -15.86 -4.72 2.38
CA GLY A 43 -16.93 -3.70 2.39
C GLY A 43 -16.44 -2.28 2.66
N TYR A 44 -15.24 -2.11 3.18
CA TYR A 44 -14.62 -0.82 3.47
C TYR A 44 -13.74 -0.34 2.30
N VAL A 45 -13.88 0.92 1.90
CA VAL A 45 -13.01 1.55 0.91
C VAL A 45 -11.78 2.15 1.56
N THR A 46 -10.64 2.10 0.87
CA THR A 46 -9.39 2.69 1.36
C THR A 46 -9.32 4.16 0.94
N THR A 47 -9.94 5.02 1.74
CA THR A 47 -9.93 6.49 1.59
C THR A 47 -10.03 7.14 2.95
N LEU A 48 -9.68 8.43 3.04
CA LEU A 48 -9.86 9.24 4.25
C LEU A 48 -11.29 9.82 4.36
N SER A 49 -11.94 10.06 3.22
CA SER A 49 -13.31 10.52 3.13
C SER A 49 -13.98 9.88 1.91
N ASP A 50 -15.28 9.76 1.94
CA ASP A 50 -16.05 9.19 0.83
C ASP A 50 -17.34 9.99 0.61
N GLU A 51 -17.43 10.65 -0.54
CA GLU A 51 -18.60 11.45 -0.92
C GLU A 51 -19.87 10.64 -1.15
N ARG A 52 -19.73 9.31 -1.31
CA ARG A 52 -20.84 8.39 -1.52
C ARG A 52 -21.34 7.72 -0.25
N GLY A 53 -20.88 8.14 0.92
CA GLY A 53 -21.30 7.60 2.21
C GLY A 53 -20.93 6.13 2.46
N ARG A 54 -19.90 5.59 1.75
CA ARG A 54 -19.44 4.21 1.97
C ARG A 54 -18.52 4.16 3.19
N LYS A 55 -18.58 3.07 3.94
CA LYS A 55 -17.66 2.81 5.07
C LYS A 55 -16.21 2.88 4.62
N THR A 56 -15.39 3.62 5.36
CA THR A 56 -13.97 3.87 5.01
C THR A 56 -13.02 3.20 5.98
N ALA A 57 -11.80 2.90 5.52
CA ALA A 57 -10.74 2.40 6.39
C ALA A 57 -10.32 3.43 7.46
N ALA A 58 -10.53 4.72 7.20
CA ALA A 58 -10.24 5.79 8.14
C ALA A 58 -11.19 5.76 9.37
N GLU A 59 -12.44 5.37 9.19
CA GLU A 59 -13.40 5.24 10.30
C GLU A 59 -12.97 4.17 11.31
N LEU A 60 -12.29 3.11 10.85
CA LEU A 60 -11.83 2.01 11.70
C LEU A 60 -10.62 2.39 12.59
N VAL A 61 -10.02 3.54 12.36
CA VAL A 61 -8.87 4.05 13.12
C VAL A 61 -9.12 5.47 13.65
N ALA A 62 -10.38 5.92 13.70
CA ALA A 62 -10.75 7.29 14.08
C ALA A 62 -10.35 7.61 15.52
N ASP A 63 -10.35 6.62 16.39
CA ASP A 63 -10.00 6.71 17.81
C ASP A 63 -8.48 6.76 18.08
N CYS A 64 -7.63 6.62 17.05
CA CYS A 64 -6.18 6.82 17.19
C CYS A 64 -5.79 8.26 17.56
N GLY A 65 -6.76 9.18 17.58
CA GLY A 65 -6.62 10.56 18.02
C GLY A 65 -5.83 11.47 17.08
N ARG A 66 -5.39 10.98 15.92
CA ARG A 66 -4.58 11.74 14.96
C ARG A 66 -4.92 11.39 13.52
N ARG A 67 -4.65 12.33 12.63
CA ARG A 67 -4.81 12.11 11.19
C ARG A 67 -3.71 11.19 10.66
N VAL A 68 -4.09 10.03 10.15
CA VAL A 68 -3.20 9.06 9.49
C VAL A 68 -3.63 8.82 8.05
N PHE A 69 -2.70 8.42 7.19
CA PHE A 69 -2.92 8.16 5.77
C PHE A 69 -2.62 6.69 5.47
N PRO A 70 -3.41 6.02 4.64
CA PRO A 70 -3.13 4.66 4.23
C PRO A 70 -1.88 4.59 3.33
N VAL A 71 -1.03 3.62 3.61
CA VAL A 71 0.12 3.25 2.78
C VAL A 71 -0.37 2.30 1.69
N GLY A 72 -0.82 2.88 0.59
CA GLY A 72 -1.44 2.15 -0.49
C GLY A 72 -2.92 1.86 -0.26
N ARG A 73 -3.44 0.97 -1.11
CA ARG A 73 -4.87 0.69 -1.13
C ARG A 73 -5.15 -0.80 -1.16
N LEU A 74 -6.30 -1.17 -0.62
CA LEU A 74 -7.01 -2.41 -0.85
C LEU A 74 -8.39 -2.07 -1.42
N ASP A 75 -8.85 -2.84 -2.40
CA ASP A 75 -10.19 -2.68 -2.96
C ASP A 75 -11.26 -2.92 -1.89
N LYS A 76 -12.47 -2.42 -2.13
CA LYS A 76 -13.62 -2.60 -1.23
C LYS A 76 -13.90 -4.08 -0.93
N ASP A 77 -13.73 -4.94 -1.93
CA ASP A 77 -13.97 -6.38 -1.87
C ASP A 77 -12.73 -7.22 -1.49
N SER A 78 -11.63 -6.55 -1.08
CA SER A 78 -10.40 -7.17 -0.58
C SER A 78 -10.23 -6.90 0.91
N GLU A 79 -9.55 -7.82 1.60
CA GLU A 79 -9.40 -7.85 3.05
C GLU A 79 -7.92 -7.85 3.45
N GLY A 80 -7.64 -7.66 4.74
CA GLY A 80 -6.34 -7.88 5.34
C GLY A 80 -5.53 -6.64 5.58
N LEU A 81 -4.24 -6.83 5.68
CA LEU A 81 -3.27 -5.85 6.15
C LEU A 81 -3.24 -4.58 5.30
N ILE A 82 -3.46 -3.44 5.95
CA ILE A 82 -3.12 -2.12 5.44
C ILE A 82 -2.36 -1.35 6.50
N LEU A 83 -1.31 -0.65 6.10
CA LEU A 83 -0.58 0.24 7.00
C LEU A 83 -1.15 1.65 6.89
N LEU A 84 -1.20 2.36 8.03
CA LEU A 84 -1.54 3.76 8.07
C LEU A 84 -0.46 4.51 8.87
N THR A 85 -0.18 5.74 8.48
CA THR A 85 0.85 6.56 9.15
C THR A 85 0.58 8.05 8.93
N ASN A 86 1.12 8.88 9.82
CA ASN A 86 1.20 10.33 9.61
C ASN A 86 2.53 10.76 8.95
N GLN A 87 3.38 9.81 8.51
CA GLN A 87 4.68 10.06 7.89
C GLN A 87 4.60 9.89 6.36
N GLY A 88 4.37 10.99 5.63
CA GLY A 88 4.20 10.98 4.17
C GLY A 88 5.43 10.45 3.40
N GLU A 89 6.64 10.65 3.91
CA GLU A 89 7.86 10.14 3.28
C GLU A 89 7.87 8.61 3.22
N LEU A 90 7.48 7.94 4.31
CA LEU A 90 7.39 6.48 4.36
C LEU A 90 6.36 5.95 3.34
N VAL A 91 5.21 6.63 3.23
CA VAL A 91 4.19 6.28 2.23
C VAL A 91 4.79 6.30 0.83
N ASN A 92 5.49 7.37 0.48
CA ASN A 92 6.13 7.51 -0.82
C ASN A 92 7.18 6.42 -1.09
N LYS A 93 8.04 6.12 -0.12
CA LYS A 93 9.05 5.06 -0.23
C LYS A 93 8.43 3.69 -0.44
N MET A 94 7.38 3.35 0.30
CA MET A 94 6.73 2.04 0.22
C MET A 94 5.88 1.84 -1.03
N MET A 95 5.28 2.92 -1.56
CA MET A 95 4.30 2.80 -2.67
C MET A 95 4.92 2.74 -4.05
N ARG A 96 6.18 3.15 -4.21
CA ARG A 96 6.81 3.16 -5.53
C ARG A 96 7.13 1.74 -6.01
N ALA A 97 6.57 1.38 -7.15
CA ALA A 97 6.79 0.09 -7.80
C ALA A 97 8.27 -0.17 -8.15
N GLY A 98 9.07 0.90 -8.35
CA GLY A 98 10.52 0.82 -8.58
C GLY A 98 11.32 0.33 -7.38
N ASN A 99 10.77 0.36 -6.17
CA ASN A 99 11.43 -0.11 -4.96
C ASN A 99 11.24 -1.60 -4.69
N TYR A 100 10.44 -2.30 -5.50
CA TYR A 100 10.24 -3.76 -5.44
C TYR A 100 9.78 -4.30 -4.07
N HIS A 101 9.06 -3.54 -3.28
CA HIS A 101 8.56 -3.97 -1.98
C HIS A 101 7.51 -5.08 -2.11
N GLU A 102 7.78 -6.21 -1.48
CA GLU A 102 6.92 -7.38 -1.51
C GLU A 102 5.61 -7.17 -0.77
N LYS A 103 4.53 -7.66 -1.36
CA LYS A 103 3.21 -7.78 -0.74
C LYS A 103 2.70 -9.19 -0.99
N GLU A 104 2.27 -9.87 0.06
CA GLU A 104 1.81 -11.24 0.01
C GLU A 104 0.30 -11.31 0.19
N TYR A 105 -0.32 -12.19 -0.57
CA TYR A 105 -1.76 -12.39 -0.55
C TYR A 105 -2.10 -13.87 -0.51
N VAL A 106 -3.18 -14.20 0.20
CA VAL A 106 -3.87 -15.48 0.13
C VAL A 106 -5.16 -15.28 -0.66
N VAL A 107 -5.32 -16.07 -1.72
CA VAL A 107 -6.38 -15.89 -2.72
C VAL A 107 -7.18 -17.17 -2.89
N THR A 108 -8.49 -17.10 -2.70
CA THR A 108 -9.41 -18.19 -2.97
C THR A 108 -10.17 -17.93 -4.26
N VAL A 109 -10.22 -18.90 -5.13
CA VAL A 109 -10.85 -18.84 -6.46
C VAL A 109 -12.07 -19.77 -6.56
N ASN A 110 -12.81 -19.67 -7.66
CA ASN A 110 -14.09 -20.34 -7.87
C ASN A 110 -14.01 -21.82 -8.29
N LYS A 111 -12.85 -22.29 -8.73
CA LYS A 111 -12.63 -23.67 -9.21
C LYS A 111 -11.24 -24.17 -8.83
N ASP A 112 -10.99 -25.44 -9.00
CA ASP A 112 -9.75 -26.09 -8.58
C ASP A 112 -8.54 -25.59 -9.39
N ILE A 113 -7.45 -25.34 -8.70
CA ILE A 113 -6.21 -24.78 -9.23
C ILE A 113 -5.41 -25.87 -9.94
N THR A 114 -5.10 -25.63 -11.21
CA THR A 114 -4.27 -26.50 -12.05
C THR A 114 -2.80 -26.09 -12.02
N GLY A 115 -1.91 -26.99 -12.49
CA GLY A 115 -0.49 -26.68 -12.68
C GLY A 115 -0.28 -25.53 -13.68
N ASP A 116 -1.04 -25.53 -14.78
CA ASP A 116 -0.97 -24.50 -15.82
C ASP A 116 -1.35 -23.12 -15.29
N PHE A 117 -2.42 -23.03 -14.49
CA PHE A 117 -2.77 -21.79 -13.81
C PHE A 117 -1.60 -21.23 -12.99
N LEU A 118 -0.97 -22.09 -12.17
CA LEU A 118 0.15 -21.67 -11.34
C LEU A 118 1.35 -21.20 -12.16
N ASN A 119 1.64 -21.88 -13.27
CA ASN A 119 2.74 -21.54 -14.16
C ASN A 119 2.48 -20.20 -14.87
N GLN A 120 1.29 -19.98 -15.40
CA GLN A 120 0.90 -18.72 -16.01
C GLN A 120 1.01 -17.56 -15.00
N MET A 121 0.47 -17.74 -13.79
CA MET A 121 0.54 -16.72 -12.73
C MET A 121 1.99 -16.38 -12.33
N ARG A 122 2.90 -17.38 -12.28
CA ARG A 122 4.32 -17.17 -11.93
C ARG A 122 5.09 -16.39 -12.98
N ASN A 123 4.85 -16.67 -14.25
CA ASN A 123 5.58 -16.07 -15.37
C ASN A 123 5.17 -14.62 -15.65
N GLY A 124 4.08 -14.17 -15.05
CA GLY A 124 3.44 -12.91 -15.37
C GLY A 124 2.56 -13.02 -16.60
N LEU A 125 1.64 -12.07 -16.72
CA LEU A 125 0.58 -12.07 -17.73
C LEU A 125 0.44 -10.68 -18.34
N TYR A 126 0.05 -10.61 -19.60
CA TYR A 126 -0.40 -9.39 -20.22
C TYR A 126 -1.83 -9.08 -19.77
N LEU A 127 -2.05 -7.88 -19.26
CA LEU A 127 -3.34 -7.38 -18.84
C LEU A 127 -3.84 -6.37 -19.87
N GLU A 128 -4.64 -6.83 -20.82
CA GLU A 128 -5.08 -6.06 -21.98
C GLU A 128 -5.76 -4.74 -21.59
N GLU A 129 -6.66 -4.75 -20.60
CA GLU A 129 -7.35 -3.54 -20.15
C GLU A 129 -6.43 -2.45 -19.58
N LEU A 130 -5.21 -2.79 -19.19
CA LEU A 130 -4.23 -1.87 -18.64
C LEU A 130 -3.04 -1.63 -19.56
N ASP A 131 -2.97 -2.38 -20.66
CA ASP A 131 -1.83 -2.39 -21.61
C ASP A 131 -0.49 -2.58 -20.89
N VAL A 132 -0.41 -3.61 -20.00
CA VAL A 132 0.81 -3.88 -19.22
C VAL A 132 1.07 -5.37 -19.08
N HIS A 133 2.35 -5.74 -19.07
CA HIS A 133 2.80 -7.04 -18.58
C HIS A 133 3.05 -7.00 -17.07
N THR A 134 2.51 -7.97 -16.34
CA THR A 134 2.85 -8.13 -14.93
C THR A 134 4.23 -8.78 -14.80
N ARG A 135 4.95 -8.41 -13.74
CA ARG A 135 6.25 -9.03 -13.45
C ARG A 135 6.06 -10.50 -13.04
N PRO A 136 7.04 -11.36 -13.33
CA PRO A 136 7.11 -12.68 -12.72
C PRO A 136 7.01 -12.58 -11.19
N CYS A 137 6.35 -13.55 -10.58
CA CYS A 137 6.05 -13.51 -9.15
C CYS A 137 6.09 -14.92 -8.52
N LYS A 138 6.19 -14.97 -7.19
CA LYS A 138 6.15 -16.22 -6.45
C LYS A 138 4.69 -16.64 -6.23
N VAL A 139 4.34 -17.86 -6.64
CA VAL A 139 3.00 -18.41 -6.46
C VAL A 139 3.11 -19.83 -5.90
N LYS A 140 2.35 -20.13 -4.84
CA LYS A 140 2.30 -21.45 -4.19
C LYS A 140 0.86 -21.89 -4.00
N LYS A 141 0.52 -23.12 -4.36
CA LYS A 141 -0.77 -23.73 -4.04
C LYS A 141 -0.85 -24.00 -2.54
N VAL A 142 -1.95 -23.60 -1.92
CA VAL A 142 -2.23 -23.82 -0.49
C VAL A 142 -3.27 -24.93 -0.32
N SER A 143 -4.33 -24.90 -1.14
CA SER A 143 -5.37 -25.93 -1.15
C SER A 143 -5.93 -26.10 -2.56
N ALA A 144 -6.97 -26.92 -2.74
CA ALA A 144 -7.59 -27.14 -4.06
C ALA A 144 -7.96 -25.82 -4.76
N ARG A 145 -8.47 -24.83 -4.03
CA ARG A 145 -8.97 -23.55 -4.57
C ARG A 145 -8.29 -22.32 -3.97
N THR A 146 -7.19 -22.49 -3.24
CA THR A 146 -6.49 -21.39 -2.59
C THR A 146 -5.01 -21.41 -2.94
N PHE A 147 -4.46 -20.23 -3.26
CA PHE A 147 -3.04 -20.05 -3.50
C PHE A 147 -2.53 -18.80 -2.78
N GLN A 148 -1.24 -18.79 -2.52
CA GLN A 148 -0.47 -17.66 -2.02
C GLN A 148 0.27 -17.02 -3.19
N ILE A 149 0.30 -15.70 -3.24
CA ILE A 149 1.03 -14.94 -4.26
C ILE A 149 1.79 -13.78 -3.63
N ILE A 150 3.04 -13.56 -4.06
CA ILE A 150 3.88 -12.46 -3.61
C ILE A 150 4.18 -11.56 -4.79
N LEU A 151 3.76 -10.31 -4.70
CA LEU A 151 3.93 -9.28 -5.73
C LEU A 151 4.86 -8.16 -5.28
N THR A 152 5.67 -7.64 -6.21
CA THR A 152 6.52 -6.45 -6.01
C THR A 152 5.98 -5.21 -6.73
N GLN A 153 4.79 -5.29 -7.29
CA GLN A 153 4.08 -4.22 -7.98
C GLN A 153 2.60 -4.22 -7.56
N GLY A 154 1.81 -3.24 -8.01
CA GLY A 154 0.40 -3.17 -7.63
C GLY A 154 -0.41 -2.36 -8.64
N TYR A 155 -0.78 -2.98 -9.75
CA TYR A 155 -1.75 -2.40 -10.68
C TYR A 155 -3.17 -2.49 -10.11
N ASN A 156 -4.05 -1.66 -10.64
CA ASN A 156 -5.47 -1.70 -10.26
C ASN A 156 -6.04 -3.11 -10.44
N ARG A 157 -6.54 -3.71 -9.33
CA ARG A 157 -7.13 -5.05 -9.27
C ARG A 157 -6.27 -6.16 -9.89
N GLN A 158 -4.93 -6.02 -9.84
CA GLN A 158 -3.98 -6.85 -10.57
C GLN A 158 -4.25 -8.36 -10.40
N ILE A 159 -4.35 -8.88 -9.18
CA ILE A 159 -4.54 -10.32 -8.93
C ILE A 159 -5.85 -10.81 -9.52
N ARG A 160 -6.93 -10.02 -9.43
CA ARG A 160 -8.23 -10.39 -10.00
C ARG A 160 -8.18 -10.47 -11.51
N ARG A 161 -7.56 -9.48 -12.16
CA ARG A 161 -7.34 -9.48 -13.63
C ARG A 161 -6.46 -10.63 -14.07
N MET A 162 -5.36 -10.92 -13.36
CA MET A 162 -4.51 -12.08 -13.64
C MET A 162 -5.32 -13.40 -13.56
N CYS A 163 -6.16 -13.56 -12.55
CA CYS A 163 -7.04 -14.72 -12.43
C CYS A 163 -8.05 -14.79 -13.57
N GLU A 164 -8.65 -13.66 -13.98
CA GLU A 164 -9.62 -13.55 -15.07
C GLU A 164 -9.00 -13.96 -16.41
N VAL A 165 -7.80 -13.50 -16.73
CA VAL A 165 -7.03 -13.93 -17.92
C VAL A 165 -6.84 -15.45 -17.95
N CYS A 166 -6.60 -16.07 -16.79
CA CYS A 166 -6.50 -17.53 -16.66
C CYS A 166 -7.86 -18.24 -16.59
N GLY A 167 -9.00 -17.54 -16.74
CA GLY A 167 -10.35 -18.09 -16.67
C GLY A 167 -10.82 -18.44 -15.26
N TYR A 168 -10.28 -17.77 -14.23
CA TYR A 168 -10.67 -17.93 -12.83
C TYR A 168 -11.31 -16.65 -12.28
N ARG A 169 -12.17 -16.82 -11.25
CA ARG A 169 -12.76 -15.69 -10.51
C ARG A 169 -12.33 -15.73 -9.06
N VAL A 170 -11.81 -14.62 -8.55
CA VAL A 170 -11.43 -14.49 -7.14
C VAL A 170 -12.69 -14.39 -6.27
N ARG A 171 -12.80 -15.28 -5.28
CA ARG A 171 -13.86 -15.30 -4.26
C ARG A 171 -13.46 -14.55 -3.00
N LYS A 172 -12.22 -14.78 -2.54
CA LYS A 172 -11.65 -14.09 -1.38
C LYS A 172 -10.21 -13.68 -1.70
N LEU A 173 -9.82 -12.49 -1.24
CA LEU A 173 -8.46 -11.97 -1.38
C LEU A 173 -8.08 -11.27 -0.08
N VAL A 174 -7.07 -11.81 0.58
CA VAL A 174 -6.56 -11.30 1.86
C VAL A 174 -5.09 -10.96 1.70
N ARG A 175 -4.70 -9.72 1.99
CA ARG A 175 -3.29 -9.35 2.09
C ARG A 175 -2.76 -9.72 3.46
N THR A 176 -1.83 -10.66 3.51
CA THR A 176 -1.28 -11.24 4.75
C THR A 176 0.04 -10.62 5.17
N ARG A 177 0.79 -9.99 4.24
CA ARG A 177 2.09 -9.38 4.54
C ARG A 177 2.37 -8.18 3.65
N ILE A 178 3.04 -7.19 4.22
CA ILE A 178 3.71 -6.09 3.52
C ILE A 178 5.15 -6.02 4.04
N MET A 179 6.12 -6.31 3.18
CA MET A 179 7.55 -6.37 3.53
C MET A 179 7.78 -7.30 4.75
N ASN A 180 8.25 -6.78 5.87
CA ASN A 180 8.43 -7.53 7.12
C ASN A 180 7.18 -7.57 8.03
N ILE A 181 6.15 -6.79 7.73
CA ILE A 181 4.95 -6.70 8.57
C ILE A 181 3.97 -7.82 8.19
N LEU A 182 3.65 -8.66 9.15
CA LEU A 182 2.69 -9.76 9.01
C LEU A 182 1.36 -9.38 9.62
N LEU A 183 0.26 -9.79 8.99
CA LEU A 183 -1.09 -9.60 9.53
C LEU A 183 -1.25 -10.34 10.87
N GLY A 184 -0.70 -11.55 10.98
CA GLY A 184 -0.85 -12.41 12.16
C GLY A 184 -2.32 -12.68 12.49
N ASP A 185 -2.61 -12.71 13.78
CA ASP A 185 -3.95 -13.01 14.35
C ASP A 185 -4.78 -11.73 14.63
N LEU A 186 -4.39 -10.58 14.06
CA LEU A 186 -5.13 -9.34 14.24
C LEU A 186 -6.56 -9.50 13.69
N GLU A 187 -7.56 -9.27 14.54
CA GLU A 187 -8.97 -9.42 14.17
C GLU A 187 -9.41 -8.45 13.07
N ALA A 188 -10.35 -8.88 12.24
CA ALA A 188 -10.87 -8.04 11.15
C ALA A 188 -11.61 -6.81 11.72
N GLY A 189 -11.25 -5.63 11.21
CA GLY A 189 -11.79 -4.35 11.67
C GLY A 189 -11.01 -3.72 12.83
N THR A 190 -10.01 -4.40 13.38
CA THR A 190 -9.16 -3.86 14.43
C THR A 190 -7.80 -3.41 13.90
N TYR A 191 -7.13 -2.56 14.66
CA TYR A 191 -5.78 -2.08 14.35
C TYR A 191 -4.90 -2.11 15.61
N ARG A 192 -3.60 -2.05 15.41
CA ARG A 192 -2.59 -1.85 16.47
C ARG A 192 -1.42 -1.02 15.94
N ASP A 193 -0.64 -0.51 16.85
CA ASP A 193 0.67 0.05 16.50
C ASP A 193 1.62 -1.03 15.99
N LEU A 194 2.56 -0.63 15.13
CA LEU A 194 3.72 -1.48 14.84
C LEU A 194 4.59 -1.59 16.09
N THR A 195 5.14 -2.78 16.32
CA THR A 195 6.13 -2.96 17.39
C THR A 195 7.42 -2.21 17.05
N GLY A 196 8.26 -1.96 18.06
CA GLY A 196 9.55 -1.33 17.86
C GLY A 196 10.44 -2.10 16.87
N GLU A 197 10.42 -3.43 16.94
CA GLU A 197 11.18 -4.31 16.04
C GLU A 197 10.64 -4.26 14.61
N GLU A 198 9.32 -4.35 14.43
CA GLU A 198 8.65 -4.21 13.13
C GLU A 198 9.03 -2.89 12.46
N LEU A 199 8.96 -1.79 13.22
CA LEU A 199 9.26 -0.46 12.72
C LEU A 199 10.74 -0.27 12.39
N GLN A 200 11.64 -0.79 13.24
CA GLN A 200 13.08 -0.71 13.00
C GLN A 200 13.45 -1.45 11.71
N GLU A 201 12.95 -2.66 11.53
CA GLU A 201 13.21 -3.45 10.32
C GLU A 201 12.59 -2.80 9.08
N LEU A 202 11.36 -2.29 9.17
CA LEU A 202 10.72 -1.55 8.08
C LEU A 202 11.54 -0.34 7.64
N LYS A 203 12.11 0.42 8.59
CA LYS A 203 12.99 1.56 8.31
C LYS A 203 14.28 1.13 7.60
N LYS A 204 14.90 0.02 8.03
CA LYS A 204 16.09 -0.54 7.34
C LYS A 204 15.77 -0.94 5.91
N LEU A 205 14.69 -1.68 5.69
CA LEU A 205 14.25 -2.13 4.36
C LEU A 205 13.88 -0.96 3.43
N THR A 206 13.45 0.17 3.97
CA THR A 206 13.10 1.37 3.19
C THR A 206 14.22 2.42 3.13
N ALA A 207 15.36 2.21 3.79
CA ALA A 207 16.44 3.20 3.85
C ALA A 207 16.95 3.65 2.47
N HIS A 208 17.07 2.70 1.53
CA HIS A 208 17.54 2.96 0.17
C HIS A 208 16.40 3.15 -0.85
N SER A 209 15.15 3.22 -0.38
CA SER A 209 13.99 3.40 -1.24
C SER A 209 13.83 4.86 -1.67
N TYR A 210 13.51 5.08 -2.94
CA TYR A 210 13.31 6.42 -3.48
C TYR A 210 11.93 6.95 -3.12
N SER A 211 11.88 8.17 -2.61
CA SER A 211 10.62 8.90 -2.34
C SER A 211 10.19 9.82 -3.49
N ALA A 212 11.13 10.25 -4.35
CA ALA A 212 10.89 11.08 -5.54
C ALA A 212 11.02 10.29 -6.86
N PRO A 213 10.39 10.68 -7.99
CA PRO A 213 10.68 10.10 -9.29
C PRO A 213 12.17 10.26 -9.59
N LYS A 214 12.82 9.22 -10.13
CA LYS A 214 14.16 9.40 -10.71
C LYS A 214 14.04 10.47 -11.78
N SER A 215 14.72 11.59 -11.60
CA SER A 215 14.83 12.62 -12.63
C SER A 215 15.63 12.03 -13.80
N GLY A 216 15.02 11.91 -14.96
CA GLY A 216 15.72 11.53 -16.21
C GLY A 216 15.19 10.25 -16.85
N THR A 217 14.29 10.39 -17.78
CA THR A 217 14.62 10.32 -19.22
C THR A 217 13.49 11.04 -19.95
N LYS A 218 13.77 12.24 -20.46
CA LYS A 218 12.95 12.87 -21.50
C LYS A 218 13.03 11.93 -22.71
N GLY A 219 12.01 11.13 -22.92
CA GLY A 219 11.78 10.44 -24.16
C GLY A 219 11.60 11.51 -25.25
N THR A 220 12.58 11.64 -26.11
CA THR A 220 12.50 12.46 -27.32
C THR A 220 11.37 11.90 -28.17
N VAL A 221 10.23 12.56 -28.15
CA VAL A 221 9.19 12.33 -29.16
C VAL A 221 9.77 12.83 -30.48
N ARG A 222 10.22 11.90 -31.34
CA ARG A 222 10.46 12.20 -32.76
C ARG A 222 9.09 12.39 -33.42
N LYS A 223 8.98 13.53 -34.10
CA LYS A 223 7.87 13.87 -34.99
C LYS A 223 7.69 12.82 -36.10
#